data_7e904b77ee58e9eb3d5b38e695e29747
#
_entry.id   7e904b77ee58e9eb3d5b38e695e29747
#
_cell.length_a   1.000
_cell.length_b   1.000
_cell.length_c   1.000
_cell.angle_alpha   90.00
_cell.angle_beta   90.00
_cell.angle_gamma   90.00
#
_symmetry.space_group_name_H-M   'P 1'
#
loop_
_entity.id
_entity.type
_entity.pdbx_description
1 polymer ?
#
loop_
_entity_poly.entity_id
_entity_poly.type
_entity_poly.pdbx_seq_one_letter_code
_entity_poly.pdbx_strand_id
1 'polypeptide(L)'
;MELKPNRTSILTEAKPIPKSRMGLHALLPFPHAGASLTSPLLLTIPRKKTGVLDDVRSSNWLDSMKASSPSHTNVSYEINNDNSLTDADAAYKGWQVKYPSALSAFESIANIAKGKRIALFLDYDGTLSPIVDNPDQAFMSDAMRSAVKKVASNFPTAIISGRSREKVYEFVGLSELYYAGSHGMDIMGPVVTGDKQANLFQPASEFLPLINDLYETLVEKMKAIEGANVENNKFCVSVHYRNVNDTYWEAVGECVHSVVEENPRLRVTHGRKVLEIRPVINWDKGKAVSFLLETLGLDLCDDVLPIYVGDDKTDEDAFKLLRERSCGCGVTVSSAPKDSFAYYSLRDPSEVMEFLNSLVSWNC
;
A
#
# COMPACT_ATOMS: atom_id res chain seq x y z
N MET A 1 -51.91 -8.55 46.51
CA MET A 1 -52.25 -9.81 45.79
C MET A 1 -51.16 -10.02 44.78
N GLU A 2 -50.08 -10.75 45.15
CA GLU A 2 -49.93 -12.16 44.93
C GLU A 2 -49.81 -12.48 43.41
N LEU A 3 -48.85 -13.16 42.88
CA LEU A 3 -47.74 -14.03 43.31
C LEU A 3 -46.84 -14.29 42.06
N LYS A 4 -45.57 -14.56 42.30
CA LYS A 4 -44.61 -15.29 41.46
C LYS A 4 -45.11 -16.73 41.14
N PRO A 5 -44.47 -17.56 40.27
CA PRO A 5 -43.03 -17.78 40.20
C PRO A 5 -42.42 -18.27 38.87
N ASN A 6 -41.06 -18.14 38.79
CA ASN A 6 -40.02 -19.12 38.38
C ASN A 6 -40.27 -20.12 37.24
N ARG A 7 -39.32 -20.12 36.27
CA ARG A 7 -38.71 -21.36 35.69
C ARG A 7 -37.32 -21.08 35.12
N THR A 8 -36.36 -21.49 35.88
CA THR A 8 -35.30 -22.51 35.68
C THR A 8 -34.62 -22.59 34.29
N SER A 9 -33.33 -22.26 34.35
CA SER A 9 -32.25 -22.55 33.39
C SER A 9 -32.13 -24.03 33.04
N ILE A 10 -31.88 -24.34 31.77
CA ILE A 10 -31.31 -25.63 31.36
C ILE A 10 -29.98 -25.33 30.67
N LEU A 11 -28.90 -25.67 31.38
CA LEU A 11 -27.55 -25.82 30.83
C LEU A 11 -27.53 -27.11 29.99
N THR A 12 -27.17 -27.00 28.70
CA THR A 12 -26.81 -28.16 27.90
C THR A 12 -25.29 -28.18 27.74
N GLU A 13 -24.70 -29.22 28.32
CA GLU A 13 -23.27 -29.54 28.25
C GLU A 13 -22.81 -29.79 26.80
N ALA A 14 -21.66 -29.24 26.45
CA ALA A 14 -20.96 -29.53 25.20
C ALA A 14 -20.20 -30.85 25.31
N LYS A 15 -20.38 -31.74 24.33
CA LYS A 15 -19.63 -32.99 24.19
C LYS A 15 -18.22 -32.76 23.70
N PRO A 16 -17.21 -33.53 24.16
CA PRO A 16 -15.83 -33.38 23.78
C PRO A 16 -15.53 -34.00 22.40
N ILE A 17 -14.64 -33.30 21.64
CA ILE A 17 -14.13 -33.73 20.33
C ILE A 17 -13.03 -34.79 20.52
N PRO A 18 -12.99 -35.87 19.74
CA PRO A 18 -11.96 -36.91 19.88
C PRO A 18 -10.61 -36.49 19.30
N LYS A 19 -9.54 -36.72 20.07
CA LYS A 19 -8.15 -36.58 19.66
C LYS A 19 -7.76 -37.68 18.67
N SER A 20 -7.37 -37.36 17.45
CA SER A 20 -6.75 -38.30 16.53
C SER A 20 -5.26 -38.47 16.83
N ARG A 21 -4.80 -39.69 16.87
CA ARG A 21 -3.44 -40.15 17.16
C ARG A 21 -2.47 -39.76 16.05
N MET A 22 -1.36 -39.15 16.45
CA MET A 22 -0.15 -39.10 15.61
C MET A 22 0.56 -40.44 15.65
N GLY A 23 0.79 -41.02 14.47
CA GLY A 23 1.64 -42.18 14.29
C GLY A 23 3.12 -41.80 14.28
N LEU A 24 3.87 -42.46 15.17
CA LEU A 24 5.34 -42.50 15.12
C LEU A 24 5.77 -43.30 13.90
N HIS A 25 6.64 -42.76 13.07
CA HIS A 25 7.46 -43.55 12.16
C HIS A 25 8.95 -43.36 12.43
N ALA A 26 9.56 -44.52 12.52
CA ALA A 26 10.86 -44.91 13.00
C ALA A 26 12.07 -44.18 12.41
N LEU A 27 13.06 -44.06 13.28
CA LEU A 27 14.47 -43.79 13.03
C LEU A 27 15.13 -44.96 12.24
N LEU A 28 15.91 -44.64 11.22
CA LEU A 28 16.94 -45.57 10.68
C LEU A 28 18.32 -44.89 10.79
N PRO A 29 19.39 -45.72 11.01
CA PRO A 29 20.64 -45.22 11.57
C PRO A 29 21.69 -44.88 10.49
N PHE A 30 22.60 -43.99 10.87
CA PHE A 30 23.83 -43.66 10.13
C PHE A 30 24.86 -44.80 10.21
N PRO A 31 25.67 -45.03 9.17
CA PRO A 31 26.91 -45.79 9.29
C PRO A 31 28.12 -44.88 9.56
N HIS A 32 28.90 -45.27 10.56
CA HIS A 32 30.24 -44.76 10.84
C HIS A 32 31.27 -45.46 9.91
N ALA A 33 32.24 -44.68 9.38
CA ALA A 33 33.62 -45.06 9.15
C ALA A 33 34.39 -43.75 8.95
N GLY A 34 35.43 -43.37 9.62
CA GLY A 34 36.59 -44.10 10.12
C GLY A 34 37.83 -43.45 9.52
N ALA A 35 38.56 -42.65 10.33
CA ALA A 35 40.00 -42.39 10.40
C ALA A 35 40.77 -41.85 9.14
N SER A 36 41.49 -40.76 9.21
CA SER A 36 42.94 -40.71 9.46
C SER A 36 43.53 -39.30 9.43
N LEU A 37 44.43 -39.08 10.34
CA LEU A 37 45.29 -37.89 10.61
C LEU A 37 46.18 -37.53 9.43
N THR A 38 46.33 -36.21 9.13
CA THR A 38 47.63 -35.57 8.83
C THR A 38 47.57 -34.06 9.03
N SER A 39 48.63 -33.52 9.47
CA SER A 39 48.96 -32.23 10.10
C SER A 39 48.82 -30.96 9.23
N PRO A 40 48.99 -29.76 9.81
CA PRO A 40 48.45 -28.52 9.28
C PRO A 40 49.40 -27.77 8.36
N LEU A 41 48.92 -27.32 7.24
CA LEU A 41 49.57 -26.28 6.43
C LEU A 41 48.94 -24.92 6.80
N LEU A 42 49.76 -24.07 7.42
CA LEU A 42 49.49 -22.65 7.59
C LEU A 42 49.38 -22.01 6.19
N LEU A 43 48.14 -21.73 5.78
CA LEU A 43 47.87 -20.81 4.69
C LEU A 43 47.59 -19.44 5.27
N THR A 44 48.59 -18.55 5.20
CA THR A 44 48.45 -17.11 5.40
C THR A 44 47.47 -16.55 4.41
N ILE A 45 46.26 -16.19 4.86
CA ILE A 45 45.28 -15.45 4.09
C ILE A 45 45.73 -13.98 4.07
N PRO A 46 45.95 -13.36 2.89
CA PRO A 46 46.22 -11.94 2.85
C PRO A 46 44.95 -11.18 3.27
N ARG A 47 45.09 -10.32 4.30
CA ARG A 47 44.07 -9.34 4.66
C ARG A 47 43.79 -8.45 3.45
N LYS A 48 42.68 -8.69 2.75
CA LYS A 48 42.11 -7.75 1.80
C LYS A 48 41.55 -6.57 2.59
N LYS A 49 41.96 -5.37 2.21
CA LYS A 49 41.44 -4.11 2.71
C LYS A 49 39.91 -4.10 2.57
N THR A 50 39.22 -3.94 3.67
CA THR A 50 37.80 -3.64 3.79
C THR A 50 37.53 -2.21 3.32
N GLY A 51 37.44 -1.99 2.03
CA GLY A 51 37.22 -0.65 1.47
C GLY A 51 36.36 -0.64 0.21
N VAL A 52 36.02 -1.83 -0.33
CA VAL A 52 35.33 -1.91 -1.63
C VAL A 52 33.89 -2.45 -1.52
N LEU A 53 33.47 -2.93 -0.33
CA LEU A 53 32.12 -3.46 -0.13
C LEU A 53 31.12 -2.36 0.34
N ASP A 54 31.59 -1.28 0.91
CA ASP A 54 30.71 -0.17 1.33
C ASP A 54 30.31 0.72 0.15
N ASP A 55 31.22 0.93 -0.82
CA ASP A 55 30.91 1.72 -2.03
C ASP A 55 29.87 1.07 -2.96
N VAL A 56 29.81 -0.26 -3.00
CA VAL A 56 28.83 -0.97 -3.84
C VAL A 56 27.44 -1.01 -3.21
N ARG A 57 27.34 -0.90 -1.90
CA ARG A 57 26.04 -0.81 -1.20
C ARG A 57 25.46 0.59 -1.27
N SER A 58 26.28 1.64 -1.10
CA SER A 58 25.83 3.02 -1.15
C SER A 58 25.33 3.43 -2.55
N SER A 59 25.96 2.94 -3.63
CA SER A 59 25.51 3.26 -4.99
C SER A 59 24.11 2.71 -5.34
N ASN A 60 23.72 1.57 -4.75
CA ASN A 60 22.48 0.88 -5.15
C ASN A 60 21.20 1.55 -4.62
N TRP A 61 21.20 2.11 -3.41
CA TRP A 61 20.02 2.80 -2.87
C TRP A 61 19.89 4.22 -3.41
N LEU A 62 21.01 4.92 -3.70
CA LEU A 62 20.99 6.24 -4.34
C LEU A 62 20.43 6.15 -5.77
N ASP A 63 20.80 5.12 -6.51
CA ASP A 63 20.21 4.85 -7.83
C ASP A 63 18.70 4.55 -7.73
N SER A 64 18.29 3.85 -6.68
CA SER A 64 16.87 3.61 -6.39
C SER A 64 16.11 4.90 -6.05
N MET A 65 16.71 5.82 -5.29
CA MET A 65 16.13 7.14 -5.01
C MET A 65 15.97 7.96 -6.30
N LYS A 66 16.96 7.96 -7.18
CA LYS A 66 16.91 8.65 -8.48
C LYS A 66 15.88 8.00 -9.42
N ALA A 67 15.84 6.68 -9.50
CA ALA A 67 14.90 5.94 -10.34
C ALA A 67 13.43 6.11 -9.89
N SER A 68 13.17 6.17 -8.58
CA SER A 68 11.83 6.41 -8.03
C SER A 68 11.38 7.87 -8.13
N SER A 69 12.29 8.77 -8.53
CA SER A 69 12.06 10.22 -8.55
C SER A 69 12.54 10.84 -9.87
N PRO A 70 11.97 10.44 -11.02
CA PRO A 70 12.39 10.99 -12.31
C PRO A 70 12.28 12.51 -12.28
N SER A 71 13.35 13.18 -12.69
CA SER A 71 13.38 14.62 -12.85
C SER A 71 12.31 15.03 -13.86
N HIS A 72 11.39 15.91 -13.44
CA HIS A 72 10.59 16.65 -14.41
C HIS A 72 11.55 17.55 -15.19
N THR A 73 12.00 17.14 -16.36
CA THR A 73 12.42 18.10 -17.35
C THR A 73 11.21 18.97 -17.61
N ASN A 74 11.26 20.23 -17.17
CA ASN A 74 10.36 21.26 -17.61
C ASN A 74 10.52 21.37 -19.13
N VAL A 75 9.74 20.63 -19.85
CA VAL A 75 9.49 20.91 -21.26
C VAL A 75 8.61 22.16 -21.21
N SER A 76 9.23 23.33 -21.32
CA SER A 76 8.53 24.54 -21.62
C SER A 76 7.79 24.28 -22.94
N TYR A 77 6.48 24.20 -22.87
CA TYR A 77 5.62 24.13 -24.04
C TYR A 77 5.73 25.50 -24.76
N GLU A 78 6.65 25.61 -25.71
CA GLU A 78 6.48 26.55 -26.77
C GLU A 78 5.30 26.07 -27.61
N ILE A 79 4.23 26.85 -27.64
CA ILE A 79 3.04 26.61 -28.46
C ILE A 79 3.46 26.75 -29.92
N ASN A 80 4.03 25.71 -30.48
CA ASN A 80 4.14 25.55 -31.92
C ASN A 80 2.88 24.80 -32.38
N ASN A 81 2.03 25.50 -33.09
CA ASN A 81 0.86 25.01 -33.81
C ASN A 81 1.29 24.07 -34.96
N ASP A 82 1.86 22.92 -34.63
CA ASP A 82 2.08 21.85 -35.59
C ASP A 82 1.43 20.56 -35.05
N ASN A 83 0.50 20.02 -35.83
CA ASN A 83 -0.36 18.87 -35.54
C ASN A 83 0.42 17.53 -35.56
N SER A 84 1.69 17.51 -35.14
CA SER A 84 2.47 16.30 -34.90
C SER A 84 2.29 15.86 -33.44
N LEU A 85 1.69 14.67 -33.23
CA LEU A 85 1.70 13.99 -31.93
C LEU A 85 3.15 13.93 -31.44
N THR A 86 3.43 14.40 -30.24
CA THR A 86 4.76 14.27 -29.64
C THR A 86 5.08 12.79 -29.44
N ASP A 87 6.37 12.43 -29.46
CA ASP A 87 6.79 11.04 -29.19
C ASP A 87 6.23 10.52 -27.86
N ALA A 88 6.05 11.41 -26.88
CA ALA A 88 5.43 11.08 -25.59
C ALA A 88 3.95 10.73 -25.73
N ASP A 89 3.19 11.43 -26.57
CA ASP A 89 1.77 11.12 -26.82
C ASP A 89 1.62 9.80 -27.59
N ALA A 90 2.53 9.52 -28.52
CA ALA A 90 2.54 8.25 -29.24
C ALA A 90 2.88 7.08 -28.30
N ALA A 91 3.85 7.23 -27.40
CA ALA A 91 4.22 6.24 -26.39
C ALA A 91 3.06 5.99 -25.41
N TYR A 92 2.38 7.06 -24.97
CA TYR A 92 1.22 6.94 -24.07
C TYR A 92 0.04 6.22 -24.75
N LYS A 93 -0.26 6.55 -26.00
CA LYS A 93 -1.27 5.84 -26.79
C LYS A 93 -0.92 4.36 -26.99
N GLY A 94 0.35 4.05 -27.27
CA GLY A 94 0.83 2.68 -27.36
C GLY A 94 0.66 1.91 -26.05
N TRP A 95 0.92 2.56 -24.92
CA TRP A 95 0.72 2.00 -23.59
C TRP A 95 -0.77 1.76 -23.29
N GLN A 96 -1.67 2.65 -23.71
CA GLN A 96 -3.11 2.48 -23.55
C GLN A 96 -3.70 1.31 -24.36
N VAL A 97 -2.99 0.79 -25.35
CA VAL A 97 -3.40 -0.48 -26.01
C VAL A 97 -3.31 -1.65 -25.05
N LYS A 98 -2.29 -1.65 -24.16
CA LYS A 98 -2.11 -2.68 -23.13
C LYS A 98 -2.97 -2.42 -21.88
N TYR A 99 -3.17 -1.16 -21.54
CA TYR A 99 -3.93 -0.69 -20.39
C TYR A 99 -5.00 0.33 -20.84
N PRO A 100 -6.12 -0.13 -21.41
CA PRO A 100 -7.14 0.78 -21.95
C PRO A 100 -7.69 1.70 -20.85
N SER A 101 -8.07 2.92 -21.22
CA SER A 101 -8.70 3.85 -20.29
C SER A 101 -9.97 3.25 -19.71
N ALA A 102 -10.12 3.27 -18.39
CA ALA A 102 -11.32 2.79 -17.70
C ALA A 102 -12.58 3.58 -18.11
N LEU A 103 -12.42 4.85 -18.53
CA LEU A 103 -13.53 5.66 -19.07
C LEU A 103 -13.93 5.16 -20.45
N SER A 104 -12.98 4.95 -21.36
CA SER A 104 -13.27 4.45 -22.70
C SER A 104 -13.78 3.01 -22.71
N ALA A 105 -13.34 2.18 -21.74
CA ALA A 105 -13.74 0.79 -21.57
C ALA A 105 -14.88 0.63 -20.55
N PHE A 106 -15.53 1.73 -20.14
CA PHE A 106 -16.52 1.71 -19.05
C PHE A 106 -17.67 0.73 -19.30
N GLU A 107 -18.16 0.63 -20.54
CA GLU A 107 -19.21 -0.33 -20.90
C GLU A 107 -18.78 -1.79 -20.66
N SER A 108 -17.51 -2.11 -20.92
CA SER A 108 -16.96 -3.44 -20.63
C SER A 108 -16.91 -3.71 -19.13
N ILE A 109 -16.50 -2.72 -18.33
CA ILE A 109 -16.49 -2.81 -16.87
C ILE A 109 -17.91 -2.98 -16.33
N ALA A 110 -18.86 -2.19 -16.82
CA ALA A 110 -20.26 -2.25 -16.47
C ALA A 110 -20.88 -3.63 -16.81
N ASN A 111 -20.52 -4.21 -17.93
CA ASN A 111 -20.98 -5.55 -18.32
C ASN A 111 -20.43 -6.63 -17.38
N ILE A 112 -19.17 -6.52 -16.92
CA ILE A 112 -18.59 -7.43 -15.92
C ILE A 112 -19.26 -7.26 -14.55
N ALA A 113 -19.64 -6.02 -14.20
CA ALA A 113 -20.30 -5.67 -12.94
C ALA A 113 -21.78 -6.10 -12.89
N LYS A 114 -22.39 -6.37 -14.04
CA LYS A 114 -23.82 -6.68 -14.12
C LYS A 114 -24.18 -7.90 -13.28
N GLY A 115 -25.09 -7.70 -12.32
CA GLY A 115 -25.53 -8.74 -11.38
C GLY A 115 -24.55 -9.02 -10.25
N LYS A 116 -23.48 -8.23 -10.10
CA LYS A 116 -22.50 -8.37 -9.02
C LYS A 116 -22.59 -7.20 -8.05
N ARG A 117 -22.23 -7.46 -6.80
CA ARG A 117 -22.01 -6.42 -5.78
C ARG A 117 -20.64 -5.77 -6.02
N ILE A 118 -20.60 -4.47 -6.18
CA ILE A 118 -19.33 -3.73 -6.32
C ILE A 118 -18.77 -3.39 -4.94
N ALA A 119 -17.46 -3.54 -4.75
CA ALA A 119 -16.71 -3.00 -3.63
C ALA A 119 -15.57 -2.12 -4.16
N LEU A 120 -15.43 -0.89 -3.65
CA LEU A 120 -14.44 0.06 -4.12
C LEU A 120 -13.31 0.22 -3.11
N PHE A 121 -12.08 0.17 -3.62
CA PHE A 121 -10.85 0.40 -2.88
C PHE A 121 -10.07 1.51 -3.60
N LEU A 122 -9.83 2.59 -2.91
CA LEU A 122 -9.27 3.81 -3.49
C LEU A 122 -7.98 4.17 -2.75
N ASP A 123 -6.89 4.34 -3.46
CA ASP A 123 -5.74 5.02 -2.90
C ASP A 123 -6.01 6.53 -2.79
N TYR A 124 -5.18 7.26 -2.04
CA TYR A 124 -5.40 8.67 -1.78
C TYR A 124 -4.50 9.59 -2.60
N ASP A 125 -3.19 9.52 -2.37
CA ASP A 125 -2.20 10.42 -2.98
C ASP A 125 -1.94 10.06 -4.45
N GLY A 126 -2.12 11.00 -5.37
CA GLY A 126 -2.03 10.72 -6.81
C GLY A 126 -3.30 10.10 -7.43
N THR A 127 -4.24 9.67 -6.58
CA THR A 127 -5.50 9.01 -6.99
C THR A 127 -6.71 9.89 -6.69
N LEU A 128 -6.99 10.23 -5.44
CA LEU A 128 -8.09 11.11 -5.03
C LEU A 128 -7.64 12.57 -4.85
N SER A 129 -6.37 12.78 -4.57
CA SER A 129 -5.73 14.09 -4.46
C SER A 129 -4.51 14.15 -5.37
N PRO A 130 -4.22 15.28 -6.02
CA PRO A 130 -2.97 15.44 -6.76
C PRO A 130 -1.75 15.27 -5.84
N ILE A 131 -0.63 14.80 -6.40
CA ILE A 131 0.64 14.81 -5.69
C ILE A 131 1.11 16.26 -5.55
N VAL A 132 1.36 16.69 -4.32
CA VAL A 132 1.80 18.04 -3.97
C VAL A 132 3.19 18.04 -3.34
N ASP A 133 3.85 19.21 -3.34
CA ASP A 133 5.19 19.33 -2.77
C ASP A 133 5.19 19.31 -1.23
N ASN A 134 4.15 19.88 -0.61
CA ASN A 134 3.95 19.81 0.82
C ASN A 134 2.90 18.72 1.15
N PRO A 135 3.28 17.60 1.80
CA PRO A 135 2.37 16.51 2.13
C PRO A 135 1.15 16.94 2.96
N ASP A 136 1.29 18.00 3.77
CA ASP A 136 0.20 18.53 4.61
C ASP A 136 -0.86 19.31 3.81
N GLN A 137 -0.61 19.58 2.53
CA GLN A 137 -1.52 20.30 1.64
C GLN A 137 -2.19 19.40 0.58
N ALA A 138 -2.10 18.09 0.72
CA ALA A 138 -2.72 17.13 -0.19
C ALA A 138 -4.24 17.03 0.03
N PHE A 139 -4.95 18.16 0.00
CA PHE A 139 -6.40 18.18 0.19
C PHE A 139 -7.13 17.66 -1.05
N MET A 140 -8.17 16.88 -0.79
CA MET A 140 -9.11 16.46 -1.82
C MET A 140 -10.05 17.64 -2.17
N SER A 141 -10.30 17.84 -3.47
CA SER A 141 -11.25 18.86 -3.90
C SER A 141 -12.70 18.54 -3.46
N ASP A 142 -13.53 19.56 -3.29
CA ASP A 142 -14.95 19.36 -2.93
C ASP A 142 -15.71 18.56 -3.99
N ALA A 143 -15.35 18.71 -5.25
CA ALA A 143 -15.94 17.92 -6.34
C ALA A 143 -15.59 16.44 -6.22
N MET A 144 -14.31 16.09 -5.95
CA MET A 144 -13.89 14.73 -5.70
C MET A 144 -14.54 14.17 -4.44
N ARG A 145 -14.56 14.94 -3.34
CA ARG A 145 -15.25 14.56 -2.10
C ARG A 145 -16.72 14.22 -2.34
N SER A 146 -17.42 15.02 -3.17
CA SER A 146 -18.80 14.75 -3.55
C SER A 146 -18.92 13.44 -4.36
N ALA A 147 -17.99 13.17 -5.29
CA ALA A 147 -18.00 11.93 -6.05
C ALA A 147 -17.75 10.71 -5.15
N VAL A 148 -16.74 10.78 -4.25
CA VAL A 148 -16.47 9.71 -3.27
C VAL A 148 -17.66 9.48 -2.35
N LYS A 149 -18.32 10.52 -1.88
CA LYS A 149 -19.53 10.40 -1.05
C LYS A 149 -20.66 9.69 -1.78
N LYS A 150 -20.87 10.01 -3.06
CA LYS A 150 -21.90 9.36 -3.88
C LYS A 150 -21.61 7.87 -4.09
N VAL A 151 -20.37 7.50 -4.41
CA VAL A 151 -20.03 6.07 -4.57
C VAL A 151 -20.14 5.31 -3.25
N ALA A 152 -19.76 5.92 -2.12
CA ALA A 152 -19.89 5.32 -0.80
C ALA A 152 -21.36 5.10 -0.37
N SER A 153 -22.28 5.91 -0.90
CA SER A 153 -23.72 5.71 -0.68
C SER A 153 -24.29 4.54 -1.49
N ASN A 154 -23.60 4.11 -2.55
CA ASN A 154 -24.06 3.04 -3.44
C ASN A 154 -23.28 1.73 -3.23
N PHE A 155 -22.01 1.82 -2.84
CA PHE A 155 -21.09 0.68 -2.76
C PHE A 155 -20.24 0.73 -1.50
N PRO A 156 -19.97 -0.41 -0.84
CA PRO A 156 -18.93 -0.49 0.19
C PRO A 156 -17.63 0.10 -0.36
N THR A 157 -17.12 1.14 0.29
CA THR A 157 -15.96 1.90 -0.19
C THR A 157 -14.92 2.06 0.91
N ALA A 158 -13.67 1.77 0.59
CA ALA A 158 -12.52 1.93 1.47
C ALA A 158 -11.46 2.84 0.84
N ILE A 159 -10.80 3.66 1.67
CA ILE A 159 -9.58 4.37 1.28
C ILE A 159 -8.39 3.66 1.91
N ILE A 160 -7.37 3.31 1.09
CA ILE A 160 -6.17 2.59 1.52
C ILE A 160 -4.95 3.44 1.16
N SER A 161 -4.28 4.02 2.16
CA SER A 161 -3.21 5.00 1.97
C SER A 161 -1.95 4.65 2.78
N GLY A 162 -0.80 5.14 2.35
CA GLY A 162 0.45 5.12 3.11
C GLY A 162 0.41 6.04 4.33
N ARG A 163 -0.41 7.09 4.30
CA ARG A 163 -0.58 8.02 5.41
C ARG A 163 -1.21 7.36 6.64
N SER A 164 -1.06 8.01 7.81
CA SER A 164 -1.84 7.60 8.97
C SER A 164 -3.34 7.71 8.70
N ARG A 165 -4.11 6.79 9.27
CA ARG A 165 -5.57 6.76 9.12
C ARG A 165 -6.22 8.07 9.58
N GLU A 166 -5.72 8.65 10.66
CA GLU A 166 -6.17 9.91 11.23
C GLU A 166 -5.99 11.06 10.22
N LYS A 167 -4.83 11.12 9.55
CA LYS A 167 -4.53 12.15 8.55
C LYS A 167 -5.43 12.02 7.32
N VAL A 168 -5.63 10.79 6.83
CA VAL A 168 -6.54 10.55 5.70
C VAL A 168 -7.96 10.93 6.06
N TYR A 169 -8.42 10.59 7.27
CA TYR A 169 -9.75 10.99 7.73
C TYR A 169 -9.91 12.52 7.80
N GLU A 170 -8.88 13.23 8.28
CA GLU A 170 -8.87 14.70 8.31
C GLU A 170 -9.05 15.30 6.90
N PHE A 171 -8.34 14.74 5.90
CA PHE A 171 -8.42 15.22 4.52
C PHE A 171 -9.75 14.89 3.83
N VAL A 172 -10.30 13.73 4.11
CA VAL A 172 -11.51 13.20 3.45
C VAL A 172 -12.79 13.64 4.14
N GLY A 173 -12.89 13.49 5.47
CA GLY A 173 -14.02 13.95 6.29
C GLY A 173 -15.34 13.23 6.02
N LEU A 174 -15.32 11.98 5.54
CA LEU A 174 -16.50 11.15 5.27
C LEU A 174 -16.54 9.98 6.25
N SER A 175 -17.52 9.94 7.13
CA SER A 175 -17.63 8.95 8.21
C SER A 175 -18.18 7.59 7.75
N GLU A 176 -18.77 7.54 6.56
CA GLU A 176 -19.36 6.34 5.96
C GLU A 176 -18.38 5.40 5.28
N LEU A 177 -17.09 5.78 5.19
CA LEU A 177 -16.03 5.01 4.54
C LEU A 177 -15.29 4.09 5.51
N TYR A 178 -14.70 3.04 4.96
CA TYR A 178 -13.61 2.32 5.61
C TYR A 178 -12.30 3.06 5.36
N TYR A 179 -11.45 3.16 6.39
CA TYR A 179 -10.14 3.81 6.31
C TYR A 179 -9.06 2.81 6.68
N ALA A 180 -8.09 2.66 5.82
CA ALA A 180 -6.92 1.81 5.99
C ALA A 180 -5.65 2.65 5.82
N GLY A 181 -5.13 3.16 6.93
CA GLY A 181 -3.89 3.93 6.99
C GLY A 181 -2.65 3.03 7.04
N SER A 182 -1.46 3.63 6.91
CA SER A 182 -0.15 2.95 6.97
C SER A 182 -0.11 1.72 6.06
N HIS A 183 -0.54 1.85 4.80
CA HIS A 183 -0.68 0.76 3.82
C HIS A 183 -1.58 -0.39 4.28
N GLY A 184 -2.64 -0.07 5.01
CA GLY A 184 -3.58 -1.06 5.53
C GLY A 184 -3.20 -1.67 6.88
N MET A 185 -2.15 -1.18 7.55
CA MET A 185 -1.79 -1.64 8.90
C MET A 185 -2.64 -0.99 10.01
N ASP A 186 -3.51 -0.03 9.68
CA ASP A 186 -4.47 0.60 10.60
C ASP A 186 -5.84 0.71 9.92
N ILE A 187 -6.67 -0.31 10.07
CA ILE A 187 -7.98 -0.38 9.43
C ILE A 187 -9.08 -0.10 10.44
N MET A 188 -10.01 0.78 10.06
CA MET A 188 -11.22 1.07 10.83
C MET A 188 -12.42 1.20 9.90
N GLY A 189 -13.53 0.57 10.26
CA GLY A 189 -14.81 0.69 9.56
C GLY A 189 -15.55 1.98 9.89
N PRO A 190 -16.66 2.25 9.19
CA PRO A 190 -17.51 3.40 9.46
C PRO A 190 -18.06 3.34 10.89
N VAL A 191 -18.16 4.51 11.52
CA VAL A 191 -18.73 4.63 12.87
C VAL A 191 -20.25 4.60 12.75
N VAL A 192 -20.84 3.43 12.99
CA VAL A 192 -22.30 3.33 13.10
C VAL A 192 -22.74 3.87 14.46
N THR A 193 -23.64 4.86 14.47
CA THR A 193 -24.20 5.45 15.70
C THR A 193 -24.88 4.36 16.54
N GLY A 194 -24.26 3.98 17.65
CA GLY A 194 -24.76 2.98 18.59
C GLY A 194 -23.82 1.80 18.87
N ASP A 195 -22.89 1.51 18.02
CA ASP A 195 -21.88 0.48 18.22
C ASP A 195 -20.56 1.13 18.70
N LYS A 196 -20.23 0.92 19.98
CA LYS A 196 -19.02 1.50 20.61
C LYS A 196 -17.71 0.82 20.19
N GLN A 197 -17.76 -0.20 19.36
CA GLN A 197 -16.59 -0.88 18.81
C GLN A 197 -16.60 -0.74 17.27
N ALA A 198 -16.06 0.38 16.79
CA ALA A 198 -15.54 0.40 15.42
C ALA A 198 -14.56 -0.78 15.29
N ASN A 199 -14.74 -1.64 14.28
CA ASN A 199 -13.84 -2.76 14.02
C ASN A 199 -12.46 -2.23 13.68
N LEU A 200 -11.61 -2.07 14.70
CA LEU A 200 -10.22 -1.65 14.58
C LEU A 200 -9.34 -2.87 14.39
N PHE A 201 -8.58 -2.89 13.30
CA PHE A 201 -7.61 -3.93 13.01
C PHE A 201 -6.21 -3.34 12.80
N GLN A 202 -5.23 -3.79 13.59
CA GLN A 202 -3.87 -3.26 13.62
C GLN A 202 -2.84 -4.39 13.71
N PRO A 203 -2.49 -5.04 12.58
CA PRO A 203 -1.58 -6.18 12.57
C PRO A 203 -0.13 -5.84 12.98
N ALA A 204 0.24 -4.55 12.97
CA ALA A 204 1.57 -4.07 13.33
C ALA A 204 1.65 -3.41 14.71
N SER A 205 0.65 -3.60 15.58
CA SER A 205 0.56 -2.90 16.87
C SER A 205 1.79 -3.12 17.79
N GLU A 206 2.44 -4.27 17.71
CA GLU A 206 3.67 -4.55 18.47
C GLU A 206 4.86 -3.66 18.08
N PHE A 207 4.83 -3.05 16.88
CA PHE A 207 5.91 -2.19 16.38
C PHE A 207 5.76 -0.72 16.80
N LEU A 208 4.64 -0.31 17.40
CA LEU A 208 4.41 1.10 17.74
C LEU A 208 5.54 1.73 18.58
N PRO A 209 6.10 1.09 19.63
CA PRO A 209 7.20 1.69 20.36
C PRO A 209 8.44 1.91 19.48
N LEU A 210 8.81 0.89 18.68
CA LEU A 210 9.94 0.96 17.76
C LEU A 210 9.78 2.04 16.70
N ILE A 211 8.58 2.20 16.16
CA ILE A 211 8.27 3.22 15.14
C ILE A 211 8.33 4.63 15.75
N ASN A 212 7.88 4.82 16.98
CA ASN A 212 7.97 6.11 17.66
C ASN A 212 9.43 6.49 17.97
N ASP A 213 10.22 5.57 18.48
CA ASP A 213 11.66 5.79 18.75
C ASP A 213 12.42 6.12 17.45
N LEU A 214 12.09 5.41 16.38
CA LEU A 214 12.64 5.66 15.04
C LEU A 214 12.28 7.06 14.55
N TYR A 215 11.01 7.45 14.69
CA TYR A 215 10.52 8.76 14.27
C TYR A 215 11.29 9.88 14.99
N GLU A 216 11.41 9.82 16.31
CA GLU A 216 12.14 10.82 17.09
C GLU A 216 13.61 10.90 16.67
N THR A 217 14.25 9.73 16.45
CA THR A 217 15.64 9.65 15.98
C THR A 217 15.82 10.31 14.61
N LEU A 218 14.92 10.03 13.68
CA LEU A 218 14.99 10.59 12.32
C LEU A 218 14.68 12.09 12.30
N VAL A 219 13.71 12.55 13.09
CA VAL A 219 13.44 14.00 13.26
C VAL A 219 14.68 14.72 13.71
N GLU A 220 15.39 14.20 14.73
CA GLU A 220 16.60 14.84 15.23
C GLU A 220 17.73 14.87 14.19
N LYS A 221 17.97 13.75 13.52
CA LYS A 221 19.01 13.63 12.49
C LYS A 221 18.74 14.49 11.25
N MET A 222 17.47 14.63 10.84
CA MET A 222 17.06 15.39 9.66
C MET A 222 17.02 16.91 9.88
N LYS A 223 17.04 17.40 11.11
CA LYS A 223 17.09 18.85 11.42
C LYS A 223 18.21 19.60 10.73
N ALA A 224 19.34 18.93 10.48
CA ALA A 224 20.50 19.52 9.81
C ALA A 224 20.37 19.59 8.28
N ILE A 225 19.35 18.97 7.68
CA ILE A 225 19.15 18.90 6.25
C ILE A 225 17.94 19.75 5.85
N GLU A 226 18.21 20.92 5.26
CA GLU A 226 17.17 21.84 4.83
C GLU A 226 16.25 21.20 3.78
N GLY A 227 14.95 21.33 3.98
CA GLY A 227 13.92 20.78 3.09
C GLY A 227 13.55 19.32 3.37
N ALA A 228 14.28 18.61 4.25
CA ALA A 228 13.88 17.29 4.71
C ALA A 228 12.70 17.39 5.69
N ASN A 229 11.71 16.51 5.53
CA ASN A 229 10.57 16.41 6.44
C ASN A 229 10.33 14.96 6.84
N VAL A 230 10.09 14.72 8.12
CA VAL A 230 9.83 13.38 8.66
C VAL A 230 8.38 13.32 9.14
N GLU A 231 7.63 12.34 8.64
CA GLU A 231 6.21 12.15 8.96
C GLU A 231 6.00 10.81 9.67
N ASN A 232 5.31 10.85 10.83
CA ASN A 232 4.90 9.65 11.54
C ASN A 232 3.53 9.18 11.02
N ASN A 233 3.51 8.08 10.30
CA ASN A 233 2.30 7.46 9.79
C ASN A 233 1.83 6.30 10.67
N LYS A 234 2.11 6.35 11.97
CA LYS A 234 1.73 5.39 13.02
C LYS A 234 2.48 4.05 12.93
N PHE A 235 2.33 3.28 11.87
CA PHE A 235 3.03 2.00 11.67
C PHE A 235 4.15 2.09 10.63
N CYS A 236 4.40 3.26 10.07
CA CYS A 236 5.56 3.56 9.24
C CYS A 236 6.01 5.01 9.45
N VAL A 237 7.26 5.28 9.09
CA VAL A 237 7.83 6.63 9.09
C VAL A 237 8.25 6.99 7.68
N SER A 238 7.82 8.15 7.21
CA SER A 238 8.18 8.68 5.88
C SER A 238 9.17 9.82 6.01
N VAL A 239 10.29 9.73 5.29
CA VAL A 239 11.28 10.81 5.16
C VAL A 239 11.14 11.41 3.76
N HIS A 240 10.53 12.59 3.69
CA HIS A 240 10.32 13.33 2.46
C HIS A 240 11.57 14.15 2.13
N TYR A 241 12.10 13.97 0.93
CA TYR A 241 13.26 14.72 0.42
C TYR A 241 12.98 15.50 -0.86
N ARG A 242 11.70 15.74 -1.18
CA ARG A 242 11.28 16.48 -2.37
C ARG A 242 11.85 17.90 -2.41
N ASN A 243 11.88 18.55 -1.27
CA ASN A 243 12.33 19.93 -1.11
C ASN A 243 13.81 20.03 -0.70
N VAL A 244 14.52 18.89 -0.60
CA VAL A 244 15.96 18.84 -0.36
C VAL A 244 16.72 19.04 -1.65
N ASN A 245 17.79 19.85 -1.62
CA ASN A 245 18.70 19.98 -2.75
C ASN A 245 19.29 18.60 -3.09
N ASP A 246 19.38 18.28 -4.38
CA ASP A 246 19.81 16.96 -4.87
C ASP A 246 21.21 16.55 -4.40
N THR A 247 22.10 17.52 -4.13
CA THR A 247 23.44 17.29 -3.54
C THR A 247 23.40 16.68 -2.14
N TYR A 248 22.27 16.80 -1.42
CA TYR A 248 22.07 16.25 -0.08
C TYR A 248 21.24 14.96 -0.04
N TRP A 249 20.75 14.46 -1.19
CA TRP A 249 19.98 13.24 -1.21
C TRP A 249 20.76 12.03 -0.69
N GLU A 250 22.04 11.97 -0.99
CA GLU A 250 22.93 10.92 -0.45
C GLU A 250 22.96 10.95 1.08
N ALA A 251 23.13 12.12 1.67
CA ALA A 251 23.13 12.28 3.13
C ALA A 251 21.77 11.88 3.77
N VAL A 252 20.64 12.19 3.11
CA VAL A 252 19.32 11.72 3.56
C VAL A 252 19.26 10.20 3.55
N GLY A 253 19.68 9.58 2.46
CA GLY A 253 19.66 8.13 2.31
C GLY A 253 20.58 7.44 3.31
N GLU A 254 21.83 7.89 3.46
CA GLU A 254 22.79 7.36 4.46
C GLU A 254 22.22 7.43 5.87
N CYS A 255 21.62 8.57 6.23
CA CYS A 255 21.01 8.75 7.54
C CYS A 255 19.89 7.75 7.79
N VAL A 256 18.96 7.57 6.83
CA VAL A 256 17.85 6.61 6.93
C VAL A 256 18.36 5.18 7.01
N HIS A 257 19.27 4.80 6.13
CA HIS A 257 19.79 3.43 6.09
C HIS A 257 20.60 3.08 7.34
N SER A 258 21.43 4.02 7.86
CA SER A 258 22.19 3.79 9.09
C SER A 258 21.29 3.47 10.29
N VAL A 259 20.14 4.15 10.41
CA VAL A 259 19.21 3.91 11.52
C VAL A 259 18.45 2.60 11.35
N VAL A 260 18.11 2.22 10.12
CA VAL A 260 17.38 0.97 9.85
C VAL A 260 18.27 -0.26 9.95
N GLU A 261 19.56 -0.17 9.59
CA GLU A 261 20.52 -1.28 9.72
C GLU A 261 20.67 -1.79 11.16
N GLU A 262 20.45 -0.93 12.16
CA GLU A 262 20.44 -1.31 13.58
C GLU A 262 19.20 -2.16 13.96
N ASN A 263 18.16 -2.17 13.10
CA ASN A 263 16.87 -2.78 13.39
C ASN A 263 16.40 -3.71 12.25
N PRO A 264 16.81 -5.00 12.25
CA PRO A 264 16.48 -5.94 11.18
C PRO A 264 14.96 -6.25 11.04
N ARG A 265 14.16 -5.80 12.01
CA ARG A 265 12.68 -5.87 11.95
C ARG A 265 12.05 -4.76 11.10
N LEU A 266 12.86 -3.83 10.58
CA LEU A 266 12.45 -2.72 9.73
C LEU A 266 13.07 -2.86 8.33
N ARG A 267 12.39 -2.29 7.34
CA ARG A 267 12.87 -2.19 5.95
C ARG A 267 12.60 -0.79 5.39
N VAL A 268 13.45 -0.35 4.47
CA VAL A 268 13.25 0.88 3.70
C VAL A 268 12.59 0.55 2.36
N THR A 269 11.60 1.33 1.97
CA THR A 269 11.01 1.32 0.62
C THR A 269 11.14 2.71 -0.01
N HIS A 270 11.33 2.74 -1.33
CA HIS A 270 11.55 3.96 -2.10
C HIS A 270 10.27 4.35 -2.82
N GLY A 271 9.70 5.49 -2.44
CA GLY A 271 8.59 6.13 -3.13
C GLY A 271 9.03 7.39 -3.91
N ARG A 272 8.08 8.13 -4.43
CA ARG A 272 8.34 9.32 -5.24
C ARG A 272 8.82 10.50 -4.39
N LYS A 273 10.14 10.64 -4.25
CA LYS A 273 10.83 11.61 -3.37
C LYS A 273 10.52 11.42 -1.89
N VAL A 274 10.35 10.17 -1.49
CA VAL A 274 10.14 9.74 -0.10
C VAL A 274 10.85 8.41 0.13
N LEU A 275 11.51 8.30 1.29
CA LEU A 275 11.97 7.03 1.87
C LEU A 275 11.00 6.66 2.98
N GLU A 276 10.44 5.47 2.89
CA GLU A 276 9.49 5.00 3.86
C GLU A 276 10.02 3.78 4.61
N ILE A 277 10.03 3.87 5.93
CA ILE A 277 10.49 2.82 6.82
C ILE A 277 9.27 2.08 7.37
N ARG A 278 9.25 0.76 7.18
CA ARG A 278 8.14 -0.10 7.55
C ARG A 278 8.58 -1.31 8.37
N PRO A 279 7.70 -1.86 9.20
CA PRO A 279 7.90 -3.18 9.78
C PRO A 279 8.08 -4.27 8.72
N VAL A 280 8.94 -5.24 9.02
CA VAL A 280 9.08 -6.47 8.23
C VAL A 280 8.00 -7.44 8.68
N ILE A 281 6.80 -7.27 8.17
CA ILE A 281 5.65 -8.16 8.39
C ILE A 281 5.07 -8.60 7.07
N ASN A 282 4.34 -9.71 7.09
CA ASN A 282 3.65 -10.22 5.92
C ASN A 282 2.33 -9.46 5.69
N TRP A 283 2.44 -8.15 5.41
CA TRP A 283 1.31 -7.25 5.19
C TRP A 283 1.61 -6.23 4.10
N ASP A 284 0.61 -5.96 3.26
CA ASP A 284 0.65 -5.03 2.13
C ASP A 284 -0.78 -4.54 1.77
N LYS A 285 -0.91 -3.64 0.78
CA LYS A 285 -2.22 -3.14 0.35
C LYS A 285 -3.14 -4.25 -0.22
N GLY A 286 -2.58 -5.27 -0.85
CA GLY A 286 -3.35 -6.42 -1.34
C GLY A 286 -3.99 -7.20 -0.18
N LYS A 287 -3.24 -7.45 0.89
CA LYS A 287 -3.77 -8.11 2.09
C LYS A 287 -4.80 -7.27 2.83
N ALA A 288 -4.65 -5.94 2.82
CA ALA A 288 -5.66 -5.04 3.34
C ALA A 288 -6.98 -5.16 2.55
N VAL A 289 -6.91 -5.26 1.22
CA VAL A 289 -8.09 -5.52 0.37
C VAL A 289 -8.72 -6.87 0.69
N SER A 290 -7.91 -7.94 0.79
CA SER A 290 -8.42 -9.27 1.14
C SER A 290 -9.14 -9.26 2.49
N PHE A 291 -8.52 -8.68 3.52
CA PHE A 291 -9.10 -8.54 4.84
C PHE A 291 -10.43 -7.76 4.83
N LEU A 292 -10.48 -6.65 4.09
CA LEU A 292 -11.72 -5.85 3.97
C LEU A 292 -12.82 -6.62 3.24
N LEU A 293 -12.50 -7.35 2.17
CA LEU A 293 -13.46 -8.20 1.47
C LEU A 293 -14.02 -9.28 2.39
N GLU A 294 -13.17 -9.96 3.16
CA GLU A 294 -13.59 -10.97 4.15
C GLU A 294 -14.48 -10.36 5.24
N THR A 295 -14.06 -9.22 5.81
CA THR A 295 -14.81 -8.51 6.85
C THR A 295 -16.19 -8.05 6.39
N LEU A 296 -16.31 -7.69 5.11
CA LEU A 296 -17.56 -7.27 4.47
C LEU A 296 -18.43 -8.44 4.00
N GLY A 297 -17.96 -9.69 4.09
CA GLY A 297 -18.63 -10.85 3.51
C GLY A 297 -18.71 -10.77 1.97
N LEU A 298 -17.66 -10.20 1.35
CA LEU A 298 -17.51 -9.98 -0.09
C LEU A 298 -16.32 -10.76 -0.66
N ASP A 299 -15.90 -11.81 0.00
CA ASP A 299 -14.76 -12.63 -0.38
C ASP A 299 -15.07 -13.64 -1.50
N LEU A 300 -16.35 -13.90 -1.79
CA LEU A 300 -16.78 -14.78 -2.85
C LEU A 300 -16.70 -14.08 -4.23
N CYS A 301 -15.95 -14.67 -5.14
CA CYS A 301 -15.68 -14.06 -6.47
C CYS A 301 -16.88 -14.04 -7.42
N ASP A 302 -17.85 -14.94 -7.25
CA ASP A 302 -18.91 -15.15 -8.25
C ASP A 302 -19.91 -14.00 -8.30
N ASP A 303 -20.22 -13.40 -7.16
CA ASP A 303 -21.22 -12.36 -6.99
C ASP A 303 -20.65 -10.99 -6.58
N VAL A 304 -19.32 -10.83 -6.60
CA VAL A 304 -18.65 -9.60 -6.20
C VAL A 304 -17.68 -9.14 -7.28
N LEU A 305 -17.62 -7.83 -7.52
CA LEU A 305 -16.60 -7.18 -8.34
C LEU A 305 -15.85 -6.15 -7.47
N PRO A 306 -14.72 -6.52 -6.87
CA PRO A 306 -13.85 -5.54 -6.24
C PRO A 306 -13.14 -4.70 -7.32
N ILE A 307 -13.15 -3.39 -7.16
CA ILE A 307 -12.45 -2.43 -8.02
C ILE A 307 -11.43 -1.69 -7.14
N TYR A 308 -10.17 -1.74 -7.56
CA TYR A 308 -9.08 -1.00 -6.90
C TYR A 308 -8.53 0.06 -7.84
N VAL A 309 -8.41 1.31 -7.36
CA VAL A 309 -7.82 2.44 -8.11
C VAL A 309 -6.64 2.98 -7.33
N GLY A 310 -5.46 3.10 -7.96
CA GLY A 310 -4.24 3.58 -7.32
C GLY A 310 -3.16 3.97 -8.31
N ASP A 311 -2.16 4.76 -7.87
CA ASP A 311 -1.14 5.35 -8.75
C ASP A 311 0.28 4.85 -8.53
N ASP A 312 0.58 4.25 -7.36
CA ASP A 312 1.95 3.97 -6.97
C ASP A 312 2.34 2.47 -7.00
N LYS A 313 3.58 2.20 -6.63
CA LYS A 313 4.13 0.83 -6.60
C LYS A 313 3.46 -0.04 -5.52
N THR A 314 2.93 0.55 -4.46
CA THR A 314 2.30 -0.21 -3.37
C THR A 314 0.89 -0.69 -3.74
N ASP A 315 0.26 -0.03 -4.73
CA ASP A 315 -1.02 -0.45 -5.29
C ASP A 315 -0.90 -1.69 -6.17
N GLU A 316 0.29 -1.95 -6.69
CA GLU A 316 0.55 -3.16 -7.49
C GLU A 316 0.31 -4.45 -6.70
N ASP A 317 0.46 -4.43 -5.37
CA ASP A 317 0.12 -5.57 -4.51
C ASP A 317 -1.39 -5.86 -4.55
N ALA A 318 -2.22 -4.81 -4.56
CA ALA A 318 -3.67 -4.94 -4.69
C ALA A 318 -4.09 -5.36 -6.12
N PHE A 319 -3.48 -4.77 -7.16
CA PHE A 319 -3.75 -5.17 -8.55
C PHE A 319 -3.38 -6.64 -8.77
N LYS A 320 -2.25 -7.09 -8.24
CA LYS A 320 -1.81 -8.48 -8.33
C LYS A 320 -2.78 -9.43 -7.63
N LEU A 321 -3.22 -9.09 -6.41
CA LEU A 321 -4.24 -9.85 -5.69
C LEU A 321 -5.51 -10.02 -6.54
N LEU A 322 -6.05 -8.92 -7.10
CA LEU A 322 -7.27 -8.97 -7.91
C LEU A 322 -7.10 -9.81 -9.17
N ARG A 323 -5.92 -9.77 -9.78
CA ARG A 323 -5.59 -10.59 -10.95
C ARG A 323 -5.47 -12.07 -10.60
N GLU A 324 -4.82 -12.41 -9.49
CA GLU A 324 -4.66 -13.80 -9.00
C GLU A 324 -6.01 -14.42 -8.60
N ARG A 325 -6.91 -13.63 -8.04
CA ARG A 325 -8.28 -14.05 -7.73
C ARG A 325 -9.14 -14.25 -8.99
N SER A 326 -8.70 -13.80 -10.16
CA SER A 326 -9.46 -13.81 -11.41
C SER A 326 -10.85 -13.14 -11.30
N CYS A 327 -11.07 -12.35 -10.25
CA CYS A 327 -12.27 -11.57 -10.02
C CYS A 327 -11.86 -10.21 -9.45
N GLY A 328 -12.10 -9.17 -10.19
CA GLY A 328 -11.78 -7.82 -9.78
C GLY A 328 -11.20 -7.00 -10.91
N CYS A 329 -11.18 -5.70 -10.70
CA CYS A 329 -10.77 -4.72 -11.67
C CYS A 329 -9.72 -3.79 -11.05
N GLY A 330 -8.45 -3.93 -11.43
CA GLY A 330 -7.38 -2.99 -11.10
C GLY A 330 -7.35 -1.87 -12.11
N VAL A 331 -7.29 -0.61 -11.65
CA VAL A 331 -7.20 0.60 -12.46
C VAL A 331 -6.00 1.41 -11.99
N THR A 332 -4.96 1.50 -12.82
CA THR A 332 -3.77 2.30 -12.50
C THR A 332 -3.94 3.75 -12.91
N VAL A 333 -3.57 4.68 -12.04
CA VAL A 333 -3.57 6.12 -12.36
C VAL A 333 -2.15 6.52 -12.77
N SER A 334 -1.99 6.99 -14.02
CA SER A 334 -0.68 7.44 -14.48
C SER A 334 -0.80 8.32 -15.73
N SER A 335 -0.11 9.45 -15.73
CA SER A 335 0.06 10.32 -16.91
C SER A 335 1.22 9.88 -17.82
N ALA A 336 1.99 8.85 -17.43
CA ALA A 336 3.11 8.32 -18.19
C ALA A 336 3.05 6.78 -18.27
N PRO A 337 3.57 6.16 -19.33
CA PRO A 337 3.67 4.72 -19.46
C PRO A 337 4.44 4.08 -18.31
N LYS A 338 3.87 3.03 -17.72
CA LYS A 338 4.53 2.17 -16.73
C LYS A 338 3.99 0.73 -16.82
N ASP A 339 4.78 -0.24 -16.39
CA ASP A 339 4.26 -1.60 -16.22
C ASP A 339 3.40 -1.71 -14.97
N SER A 340 2.28 -2.45 -15.08
CA SER A 340 1.33 -2.63 -14.00
C SER A 340 0.63 -3.99 -14.08
N PHE A 341 0.15 -4.47 -12.93
CA PHE A 341 -0.80 -5.59 -12.84
C PHE A 341 -2.25 -5.14 -13.01
N ALA A 342 -2.54 -3.84 -13.13
CA ALA A 342 -3.87 -3.34 -13.43
C ALA A 342 -4.37 -3.82 -14.81
N TYR A 343 -5.68 -3.79 -15.01
CA TYR A 343 -6.32 -4.09 -16.30
C TYR A 343 -6.59 -2.83 -17.10
N TYR A 344 -6.84 -1.72 -16.42
CA TYR A 344 -7.23 -0.44 -17.00
C TYR A 344 -6.36 0.67 -16.48
N SER A 345 -6.44 1.82 -17.13
CA SER A 345 -5.75 3.04 -16.71
C SER A 345 -6.68 4.23 -16.62
N LEU A 346 -6.29 5.20 -15.81
CA LEU A 346 -6.78 6.58 -15.79
C LEU A 346 -5.58 7.51 -15.78
N ARG A 347 -5.73 8.72 -16.26
CA ARG A 347 -4.60 9.63 -16.45
C ARG A 347 -4.21 10.36 -15.16
N ASP A 348 -5.21 10.81 -14.41
CA ASP A 348 -5.05 11.69 -13.26
C ASP A 348 -6.30 11.66 -12.35
N PRO A 349 -6.29 12.35 -11.21
CA PRO A 349 -7.46 12.42 -10.31
C PRO A 349 -8.73 12.94 -10.97
N SER A 350 -8.66 13.76 -12.02
CA SER A 350 -9.85 14.25 -12.72
C SER A 350 -10.57 13.12 -13.43
N GLU A 351 -9.83 12.25 -14.14
CA GLU A 351 -10.40 11.06 -14.77
C GLU A 351 -10.88 10.04 -13.73
N VAL A 352 -10.22 9.95 -12.56
CA VAL A 352 -10.74 9.13 -11.43
C VAL A 352 -12.11 9.63 -11.00
N MET A 353 -12.28 10.94 -10.83
CA MET A 353 -13.57 11.53 -10.46
C MET A 353 -14.65 11.25 -11.51
N GLU A 354 -14.33 11.34 -12.79
CA GLU A 354 -15.25 11.02 -13.89
C GLU A 354 -15.65 9.54 -13.85
N PHE A 355 -14.70 8.65 -13.61
CA PHE A 355 -14.95 7.21 -13.48
C PHE A 355 -15.87 6.90 -12.30
N LEU A 356 -15.64 7.50 -11.13
CA LEU A 356 -16.50 7.35 -9.96
C LEU A 356 -17.94 7.84 -10.24
N ASN A 357 -18.10 8.99 -10.89
CA ASN A 357 -19.40 9.50 -11.29
C ASN A 357 -20.09 8.58 -12.31
N SER A 358 -19.35 7.98 -13.23
CA SER A 358 -19.88 7.01 -14.20
C SER A 358 -20.42 5.75 -13.53
N LEU A 359 -19.70 5.23 -12.49
CA LEU A 359 -20.16 4.10 -11.69
C LEU A 359 -21.49 4.40 -10.99
N VAL A 360 -21.63 5.59 -10.40
CA VAL A 360 -22.88 6.02 -9.75
C VAL A 360 -24.01 6.10 -10.76
N SER A 361 -23.77 6.75 -11.91
CA SER A 361 -24.77 6.94 -12.95
C SER A 361 -25.23 5.61 -13.58
N TRP A 362 -24.36 4.61 -13.63
CA TRP A 362 -24.69 3.29 -14.15
C TRP A 362 -25.56 2.48 -13.17
N ASN A 363 -25.35 2.67 -11.85
CA ASN A 363 -26.09 1.95 -10.80
C ASN A 363 -27.48 2.56 -10.51
N CYS A 364 -27.78 3.76 -11.03
CA CYS A 364 -29.08 4.41 -10.96
C CYS A 364 -29.99 3.88 -12.08
#